data_089a7d37dca07b3378263491607202e6
#
_entry.id   089a7d37dca07b3378263491607202e6
#
_cell.length_a   1.000
_cell.length_b   1.000
_cell.length_c   1.000
_cell.angle_alpha   90.00
_cell.angle_beta   90.00
_cell.angle_gamma   90.00
#
_symmetry.space_group_name_H-M   'P 1'
#
loop_
_entity.id
_entity.type
_entity.pdbx_description
1 polymer ?
#
loop_
_entity_poly.entity_id
_entity_poly.type
_entity_poly.pdbx_seq_one_letter_code
_entity_poly.pdbx_strand_id
1 'polypeptide(L)'
;MARIVGAIRPAALPSNGTMRSFGERTFSTRLAGYASVFALAGLAFWHANVQPLWMDETYGLVFAQRSLPSLLQALAGPSAFAERWPSAACWLLTGIVVFRIGTLLAGRSAGVLAFVFWAIQPEGFWYGQEVRMYAPLSFWTALALLLLLRALEGDSRRDWFLFSLAELAALWTHYAGAFVVLLATVTVLAFGRRAMRLQPLAWVGWPALTYLPWLWYVRHIQPPTARPSGSLGDQALAVGRGLLLGYGGPLLPAALATLLILLLLTTLAFAALSGRRPLQLIACPVAVVTLAPLLIPPLHFLFSARYLSLVCPLLCVYWAVAIRELERYRRPLAVGLAAVVAGASLAGMAIVLAPTFRHWYDYPPALAFVQQHEQPGQLLIDNSGVDPTARYYYQDVSHGALPLLLLPRYHPGSVADVESTAFSLAQRYTGVWLPLDAAGTWDGDRVVQRAFDATLVPAGQWQFRDVPLRFYLTARGLAGQQPAETTFAGSIRLASFGTLRSGDQWFVAFHWLALRPMPRNFTVFVHVVDGSGTLVVQHDGPPDDGRLPTGTWTAGSNVYDLHRLTVPPSAPALHLVVGWYDPATNQRLAIAGGGDSVDLGPLP
;
A
#
# COMPACT_ATOMS: atom_id res chain seq x y z
N MET A 1 -50.89 -69.51 -25.04
CA MET A 1 -51.10 -68.09 -25.34
C MET A 1 -49.76 -67.52 -25.75
N ALA A 2 -49.61 -67.32 -27.00
CA ALA A 2 -48.36 -66.94 -27.67
C ALA A 2 -48.28 -65.40 -27.86
N ARG A 3 -47.03 -64.98 -28.09
CA ARG A 3 -46.59 -63.62 -28.50
C ARG A 3 -46.40 -62.59 -27.33
N ILE A 4 -45.14 -62.44 -26.94
CA ILE A 4 -44.23 -61.33 -27.34
C ILE A 4 -42.82 -61.74 -26.91
N VAL A 5 -42.01 -62.33 -27.80
CA VAL A 5 -40.55 -62.39 -27.71
C VAL A 5 -40.05 -61.51 -28.85
N GLY A 6 -39.81 -60.21 -28.47
CA GLY A 6 -39.23 -59.23 -29.36
C GLY A 6 -37.71 -59.16 -29.11
N ALA A 7 -36.92 -59.43 -30.10
CA ALA A 7 -35.47 -59.59 -30.16
C ALA A 7 -34.72 -58.42 -29.54
N ILE A 8 -33.95 -58.69 -28.47
CA ILE A 8 -32.83 -57.84 -28.00
C ILE A 8 -31.65 -58.16 -28.91
N ARG A 9 -31.33 -57.26 -29.86
CA ARG A 9 -30.04 -57.31 -30.60
C ARG A 9 -28.95 -56.91 -29.60
N PRO A 10 -27.85 -57.63 -29.42
CA PRO A 10 -26.71 -57.22 -28.64
C PRO A 10 -26.08 -56.01 -29.32
N ALA A 11 -25.96 -54.91 -28.55
CA ALA A 11 -25.20 -53.73 -28.96
C ALA A 11 -23.74 -54.15 -29.20
N ALA A 12 -23.23 -53.91 -30.40
CA ALA A 12 -21.83 -54.16 -30.74
C ALA A 12 -20.93 -53.37 -29.79
N LEU A 13 -20.04 -54.08 -29.10
CA LEU A 13 -18.97 -53.46 -28.30
C LEU A 13 -18.11 -52.58 -29.22
N PRO A 14 -17.79 -51.32 -28.82
CA PRO A 14 -16.92 -50.48 -29.62
C PRO A 14 -15.55 -51.13 -29.74
N SER A 15 -14.96 -51.07 -30.93
CA SER A 15 -13.65 -51.62 -31.23
C SER A 15 -12.57 -51.04 -30.29
N ASN A 16 -11.59 -51.86 -29.92
CA ASN A 16 -10.49 -51.49 -28.99
C ASN A 16 -9.72 -50.20 -29.35
N GLY A 17 -9.80 -49.72 -30.60
CA GLY A 17 -9.20 -48.47 -31.06
C GLY A 17 -9.90 -47.20 -30.55
N THR A 18 -11.24 -47.25 -30.41
CA THR A 18 -12.04 -46.11 -29.91
C THR A 18 -11.93 -45.92 -28.40
N MET A 19 -11.74 -46.99 -27.65
CA MET A 19 -11.51 -46.89 -26.19
C MET A 19 -10.12 -46.31 -25.84
N ARG A 20 -9.08 -46.65 -26.60
CA ARG A 20 -7.73 -46.06 -26.41
C ARG A 20 -7.72 -44.54 -26.70
N SER A 21 -8.32 -44.11 -27.80
CA SER A 21 -8.37 -42.69 -28.17
C SER A 21 -9.21 -41.83 -27.18
N PHE A 22 -10.22 -42.43 -26.53
CA PHE A 22 -11.01 -41.74 -25.51
C PHE A 22 -10.25 -41.61 -24.18
N GLY A 23 -9.49 -42.66 -23.80
CA GLY A 23 -8.62 -42.64 -22.60
C GLY A 23 -7.46 -41.63 -22.74
N GLU A 24 -6.80 -41.62 -23.90
CA GLU A 24 -5.69 -40.69 -24.17
C GLU A 24 -6.15 -39.23 -24.26
N ARG A 25 -7.30 -38.93 -24.85
CA ARG A 25 -7.88 -37.56 -24.87
C ARG A 25 -8.28 -37.08 -23.48
N THR A 26 -8.83 -37.95 -22.63
CA THR A 26 -9.18 -37.58 -21.25
C THR A 26 -7.95 -37.40 -20.36
N PHE A 27 -6.89 -38.18 -20.59
CA PHE A 27 -5.62 -38.04 -19.86
C PHE A 27 -4.90 -36.77 -20.28
N SER A 28 -4.75 -36.45 -21.56
CA SER A 28 -4.10 -35.23 -22.05
C SER A 28 -4.84 -33.97 -21.62
N THR A 29 -6.18 -33.95 -21.60
CA THR A 29 -6.96 -32.82 -21.10
C THR A 29 -6.86 -32.62 -19.58
N ARG A 30 -6.71 -33.71 -18.81
CA ARG A 30 -6.43 -33.60 -17.37
C ARG A 30 -5.04 -33.09 -17.10
N LEU A 31 -4.03 -33.57 -17.82
CA LEU A 31 -2.64 -33.14 -17.69
C LEU A 31 -2.50 -31.66 -18.07
N ALA A 32 -3.12 -31.22 -19.17
CA ALA A 32 -3.16 -29.80 -19.54
C ALA A 32 -3.83 -28.92 -18.46
N GLY A 33 -4.91 -29.41 -17.84
CA GLY A 33 -5.56 -28.73 -16.73
C GLY A 33 -4.66 -28.58 -15.50
N TYR A 34 -3.95 -29.63 -15.12
CA TYR A 34 -2.98 -29.57 -14.02
C TYR A 34 -1.80 -28.65 -14.35
N ALA A 35 -1.24 -28.76 -15.56
CA ALA A 35 -0.15 -27.87 -16.00
C ALA A 35 -0.57 -26.39 -15.96
N SER A 36 -1.81 -26.07 -16.36
CA SER A 36 -2.33 -24.69 -16.28
C SER A 36 -2.45 -24.22 -14.84
N VAL A 37 -2.93 -25.06 -13.91
CA VAL A 37 -3.01 -24.72 -12.48
C VAL A 37 -1.61 -24.50 -11.90
N PHE A 38 -0.63 -25.35 -12.22
CA PHE A 38 0.74 -25.18 -11.77
C PHE A 38 1.40 -23.93 -12.36
N ALA A 39 1.17 -23.63 -13.64
CA ALA A 39 1.68 -22.41 -14.27
C ALA A 39 1.10 -21.14 -13.63
N LEU A 40 -0.21 -21.13 -13.33
CA LEU A 40 -0.87 -20.01 -12.65
C LEU A 40 -0.42 -19.87 -11.20
N ALA A 41 -0.25 -20.99 -10.49
CA ALA A 41 0.34 -20.99 -9.16
C ALA A 41 1.76 -20.41 -9.19
N GLY A 42 2.59 -20.89 -10.12
CA GLY A 42 3.94 -20.38 -10.33
C GLY A 42 3.97 -18.87 -10.63
N LEU A 43 3.07 -18.39 -11.49
CA LEU A 43 2.95 -16.96 -11.81
C LEU A 43 2.55 -16.12 -10.58
N ALA A 44 1.51 -16.56 -9.86
CA ALA A 44 1.04 -15.86 -8.66
C ALA A 44 2.12 -15.83 -7.56
N PHE A 45 2.78 -16.95 -7.31
CA PHE A 45 3.85 -17.02 -6.32
C PHE A 45 5.12 -16.28 -6.75
N TRP A 46 5.48 -16.30 -8.04
CA TRP A 46 6.61 -15.52 -8.54
C TRP A 46 6.38 -14.03 -8.39
N HIS A 47 5.19 -13.54 -8.76
CA HIS A 47 4.89 -12.12 -8.71
C HIS A 47 4.64 -11.61 -7.27
N ALA A 48 4.31 -12.48 -6.32
CA ALA A 48 4.05 -12.09 -4.93
C ALA A 48 5.23 -11.37 -4.24
N ASN A 49 6.46 -11.57 -4.71
CA ASN A 49 7.65 -10.87 -4.21
C ASN A 49 8.07 -9.65 -5.04
N VAL A 50 7.41 -9.35 -6.16
CA VAL A 50 7.82 -8.26 -7.07
C VAL A 50 7.47 -6.89 -6.52
N GLN A 51 6.38 -6.81 -5.77
CA GLN A 51 5.92 -5.57 -5.13
C GLN A 51 6.31 -5.56 -3.65
N PRO A 52 6.82 -4.44 -3.11
CA PRO A 52 6.99 -4.29 -1.67
C PRO A 52 5.63 -4.31 -0.96
N LEU A 53 5.65 -4.68 0.32
CA LEU A 53 4.47 -4.54 1.17
C LEU A 53 4.15 -3.06 1.37
N TRP A 54 2.88 -2.71 1.35
CA TRP A 54 2.42 -1.33 1.50
C TRP A 54 1.60 -1.12 2.78
N MET A 55 1.21 0.11 3.06
CA MET A 55 0.59 0.55 4.30
C MET A 55 -0.47 -0.42 4.85
N ASP A 56 -1.44 -0.80 4.03
CA ASP A 56 -2.55 -1.66 4.49
C ASP A 56 -2.11 -3.09 4.78
N GLU A 57 -1.08 -3.60 4.08
CA GLU A 57 -0.51 -4.91 4.34
C GLU A 57 0.32 -4.90 5.62
N THR A 58 1.15 -3.87 5.81
CA THR A 58 1.96 -3.71 7.03
C THR A 58 1.09 -3.45 8.26
N TYR A 59 -0.04 -2.76 8.14
CA TYR A 59 -1.05 -2.71 9.21
C TYR A 59 -1.59 -4.08 9.56
N GLY A 60 -1.94 -4.89 8.55
CA GLY A 60 -2.38 -6.26 8.76
C GLY A 60 -1.37 -7.08 9.56
N LEU A 61 -0.07 -6.95 9.24
CA LEU A 61 1.03 -7.62 9.94
C LEU A 61 1.19 -7.15 11.39
N VAL A 62 1.19 -5.84 11.64
CA VAL A 62 1.30 -5.28 13.00
C VAL A 62 0.15 -5.77 13.90
N PHE A 63 -1.07 -5.87 13.37
CA PHE A 63 -2.19 -6.46 14.10
C PHE A 63 -2.06 -7.98 14.24
N ALA A 64 -1.50 -8.67 13.25
CA ALA A 64 -1.32 -10.12 13.23
C ALA A 64 -0.27 -10.61 14.24
N GLN A 65 0.72 -9.80 14.60
CA GLN A 65 1.73 -10.12 15.62
C GLN A 65 1.14 -10.46 17.00
N ARG A 66 -0.14 -10.22 17.21
CA ARG A 66 -0.86 -10.51 18.44
C ARG A 66 -1.68 -11.82 18.42
N SER A 67 -1.60 -12.65 17.37
CA SER A 67 -2.48 -13.81 17.17
C SER A 67 -1.84 -14.95 16.36
N LEU A 68 -2.64 -15.98 16.03
CA LEU A 68 -2.25 -17.16 15.24
C LEU A 68 -1.37 -16.90 14.00
N PRO A 69 -1.51 -15.79 13.25
CA PRO A 69 -0.60 -15.44 12.16
C PRO A 69 0.86 -15.26 12.58
N SER A 70 1.17 -14.88 13.81
CA SER A 70 2.55 -14.76 14.27
C SER A 70 3.29 -16.10 14.27
N LEU A 71 2.55 -17.21 14.39
CA LEU A 71 3.11 -18.56 14.29
C LEU A 71 3.55 -18.88 12.84
N LEU A 72 2.78 -18.44 11.87
CA LEU A 72 3.10 -18.61 10.44
C LEU A 72 4.28 -17.74 10.02
N GLN A 73 4.38 -16.52 10.57
CA GLN A 73 5.51 -15.61 10.39
C GLN A 73 6.82 -16.21 10.98
N ALA A 74 6.74 -16.79 12.18
CA ALA A 74 7.87 -17.45 12.80
C ALA A 74 8.37 -18.67 12.00
N LEU A 75 7.48 -19.35 11.26
CA LEU A 75 7.82 -20.52 10.43
C LEU A 75 8.37 -20.15 9.05
N ALA A 76 7.93 -19.03 8.46
CA ALA A 76 8.22 -18.67 7.06
C ALA A 76 9.22 -17.50 6.93
N GLY A 77 9.55 -16.80 8.00
CA GLY A 77 10.37 -15.61 8.02
C GLY A 77 9.65 -14.35 7.46
N PRO A 78 10.21 -13.16 7.65
CA PRO A 78 9.63 -11.89 7.21
C PRO A 78 9.86 -11.69 5.69
N SER A 79 9.12 -12.39 4.85
CA SER A 79 9.17 -12.19 3.40
C SER A 79 7.78 -11.83 2.86
N ALA A 80 7.73 -10.97 1.84
CA ALA A 80 6.47 -10.63 1.18
C ALA A 80 5.72 -11.88 0.67
N PHE A 81 6.45 -12.92 0.28
CA PHE A 81 5.89 -14.21 -0.10
C PHE A 81 5.19 -14.90 1.07
N ALA A 82 5.88 -14.99 2.24
CA ALA A 82 5.34 -15.63 3.43
C ALA A 82 4.03 -15.01 3.90
N GLU A 83 3.88 -13.71 3.69
CA GLU A 83 2.70 -12.95 4.09
C GLU A 83 1.55 -13.08 3.07
N ARG A 84 1.86 -13.18 1.79
CA ARG A 84 0.88 -13.17 0.68
C ARG A 84 0.35 -14.55 0.28
N TRP A 85 1.03 -15.65 0.66
CA TRP A 85 0.61 -16.98 0.22
C TRP A 85 -0.84 -17.35 0.57
N PRO A 86 -1.45 -16.92 1.72
CA PRO A 86 -2.85 -17.25 1.99
C PRO A 86 -3.80 -16.63 0.97
N SER A 87 -3.53 -15.37 0.55
CA SER A 87 -4.31 -14.70 -0.50
C SER A 87 -4.13 -15.39 -1.86
N ALA A 88 -2.91 -15.78 -2.21
CA ALA A 88 -2.63 -16.53 -3.43
C ALA A 88 -3.34 -17.91 -3.43
N ALA A 89 -3.36 -18.61 -2.31
CA ALA A 89 -4.11 -19.86 -2.16
C ALA A 89 -5.62 -19.65 -2.34
N CYS A 90 -6.19 -18.61 -1.74
CA CYS A 90 -7.60 -18.25 -1.92
C CYS A 90 -7.91 -17.94 -3.39
N TRP A 91 -7.03 -17.21 -4.08
CA TRP A 91 -7.18 -16.91 -5.50
C TRP A 91 -7.20 -18.19 -6.36
N LEU A 92 -6.29 -19.14 -6.11
CA LEU A 92 -6.26 -20.43 -6.80
C LEU A 92 -7.51 -21.27 -6.51
N LEU A 93 -7.93 -21.36 -5.25
CA LEU A 93 -9.14 -22.08 -4.85
C LEU A 93 -10.40 -21.46 -5.49
N THR A 94 -10.45 -20.13 -5.60
CA THR A 94 -11.51 -19.43 -6.32
C THR A 94 -11.60 -19.88 -7.77
N GLY A 95 -10.48 -20.07 -8.46
CA GLY A 95 -10.43 -20.58 -9.83
C GLY A 95 -11.08 -21.97 -9.95
N ILE A 96 -10.83 -22.87 -8.99
CA ILE A 96 -11.48 -24.19 -8.94
C ILE A 96 -13.00 -24.06 -8.76
N VAL A 97 -13.44 -23.17 -7.87
CA VAL A 97 -14.87 -22.93 -7.61
C VAL A 97 -15.55 -22.34 -8.83
N VAL A 98 -14.95 -21.34 -9.48
CA VAL A 98 -15.41 -20.71 -10.72
C VAL A 98 -15.56 -21.74 -11.85
N PHE A 99 -14.58 -22.64 -12.02
CA PHE A 99 -14.70 -23.78 -12.93
C PHE A 99 -15.93 -24.64 -12.63
N ARG A 100 -16.16 -24.95 -11.35
CA ARG A 100 -17.30 -25.79 -10.93
C ARG A 100 -18.64 -25.09 -11.18
N ILE A 101 -18.76 -23.80 -10.91
CA ILE A 101 -19.99 -23.04 -11.18
C ILE A 101 -20.28 -23.01 -12.68
N GLY A 102 -19.27 -22.67 -13.52
CA GLY A 102 -19.43 -22.65 -14.96
C GLY A 102 -19.81 -24.02 -15.53
N THR A 103 -19.22 -25.10 -14.98
CA THR A 103 -19.55 -26.48 -15.38
C THR A 103 -21.00 -26.84 -14.99
N LEU A 104 -21.44 -26.44 -13.80
CA LEU A 104 -22.81 -26.67 -13.33
C LEU A 104 -23.84 -25.97 -14.21
N LEU A 105 -23.59 -24.71 -14.58
CA LEU A 105 -24.53 -23.88 -15.31
C LEU A 105 -24.60 -24.15 -16.81
N ALA A 106 -23.44 -24.37 -17.48
CA ALA A 106 -23.39 -24.46 -18.95
C ALA A 106 -22.39 -25.51 -19.49
N GLY A 107 -22.05 -26.50 -18.66
CA GLY A 107 -21.20 -27.62 -19.04
C GLY A 107 -19.68 -27.31 -18.94
N ARG A 108 -18.87 -28.39 -19.17
CA ARG A 108 -17.42 -28.36 -18.91
C ARG A 108 -16.68 -27.26 -19.68
N SER A 109 -17.08 -26.97 -20.92
CA SER A 109 -16.45 -25.87 -21.70
C SER A 109 -16.69 -24.49 -21.11
N ALA A 110 -17.88 -24.23 -20.53
CA ALA A 110 -18.12 -23.02 -19.79
C ALA A 110 -17.27 -22.95 -18.51
N GLY A 111 -17.10 -24.09 -17.82
CA GLY A 111 -16.19 -24.17 -16.67
C GLY A 111 -14.75 -23.82 -17.03
N VAL A 112 -14.23 -24.39 -18.11
CA VAL A 112 -12.87 -24.08 -18.60
C VAL A 112 -12.74 -22.61 -18.96
N LEU A 113 -13.72 -22.06 -19.68
CA LEU A 113 -13.69 -20.65 -20.09
C LEU A 113 -13.76 -19.71 -18.89
N ALA A 114 -14.61 -20.01 -17.89
CA ALA A 114 -14.70 -19.25 -16.65
C ALA A 114 -13.38 -19.28 -15.87
N PHE A 115 -12.72 -20.43 -15.78
CA PHE A 115 -11.40 -20.57 -15.15
C PHE A 115 -10.33 -19.75 -15.88
N VAL A 116 -10.31 -19.79 -17.23
CA VAL A 116 -9.37 -18.99 -18.04
C VAL A 116 -9.60 -17.49 -17.79
N PHE A 117 -10.85 -17.04 -17.80
CA PHE A 117 -11.16 -15.64 -17.49
C PHE A 117 -10.73 -15.24 -16.08
N TRP A 118 -10.92 -16.11 -15.08
CA TRP A 118 -10.43 -15.85 -13.73
C TRP A 118 -8.91 -15.76 -13.67
N ALA A 119 -8.22 -16.63 -14.39
CA ALA A 119 -6.77 -16.66 -14.43
C ALA A 119 -6.12 -15.37 -14.99
N ILE A 120 -6.82 -14.72 -15.94
CA ILE A 120 -6.37 -13.47 -16.56
C ILE A 120 -7.14 -12.23 -16.04
N GLN A 121 -7.97 -12.37 -15.01
CA GLN A 121 -8.74 -11.27 -14.43
C GLN A 121 -7.84 -10.40 -13.54
N PRO A 122 -7.54 -9.15 -13.94
CA PRO A 122 -6.44 -8.40 -13.32
C PRO A 122 -6.71 -7.98 -11.88
N GLU A 123 -7.95 -7.66 -11.51
CA GLU A 123 -8.32 -7.27 -10.15
C GLU A 123 -8.24 -8.46 -9.18
N GLY A 124 -8.73 -9.64 -9.59
CA GLY A 124 -8.62 -10.87 -8.80
C GLY A 124 -7.18 -11.33 -8.64
N PHE A 125 -6.39 -11.23 -9.71
CA PHE A 125 -4.96 -11.55 -9.69
C PHE A 125 -4.21 -10.61 -8.72
N TRP A 126 -4.50 -9.31 -8.77
CA TRP A 126 -3.91 -8.32 -7.87
C TRP A 126 -4.18 -8.66 -6.41
N TYR A 127 -5.46 -8.84 -6.02
CA TYR A 127 -5.81 -9.16 -4.63
C TYR A 127 -5.32 -10.55 -4.17
N GLY A 128 -5.06 -11.46 -5.10
CA GLY A 128 -4.38 -12.72 -4.80
C GLY A 128 -2.94 -12.54 -4.33
N GLN A 129 -2.38 -11.34 -4.46
CA GLN A 129 -1.00 -11.00 -4.09
C GLN A 129 -0.91 -9.92 -2.99
N GLU A 130 -2.02 -9.59 -2.37
CA GLU A 130 -2.07 -8.65 -1.24
C GLU A 130 -2.38 -9.39 0.08
N VAL A 131 -1.78 -8.92 1.19
CA VAL A 131 -2.11 -9.37 2.56
C VAL A 131 -3.41 -8.70 2.99
N ARG A 132 -4.50 -8.97 2.25
CA ARG A 132 -5.80 -8.32 2.46
C ARG A 132 -6.94 -9.33 2.35
N MET A 133 -8.05 -8.98 2.95
CA MET A 133 -9.25 -9.79 3.00
C MET A 133 -9.97 -9.99 1.66
N TYR A 134 -9.57 -9.35 0.57
CA TYR A 134 -10.33 -9.36 -0.69
C TYR A 134 -10.26 -10.70 -1.44
N ALA A 135 -9.10 -11.37 -1.46
CA ALA A 135 -9.00 -12.71 -2.04
C ALA A 135 -9.78 -13.77 -1.24
N PRO A 136 -9.68 -13.85 0.11
CA PRO A 136 -10.56 -14.67 0.93
C PRO A 136 -12.05 -14.35 0.72
N LEU A 137 -12.43 -13.08 0.66
CA LEU A 137 -13.83 -12.67 0.42
C LEU A 137 -14.33 -13.16 -0.95
N SER A 138 -13.53 -13.03 -2.00
CA SER A 138 -13.85 -13.53 -3.34
C SER A 138 -14.03 -15.05 -3.34
N PHE A 139 -13.18 -15.78 -2.61
CA PHE A 139 -13.29 -17.23 -2.44
C PHE A 139 -14.59 -17.63 -1.74
N TRP A 140 -14.88 -17.03 -0.59
CA TRP A 140 -16.09 -17.35 0.16
C TRP A 140 -17.36 -17.00 -0.61
N THR A 141 -17.36 -15.87 -1.34
CA THR A 141 -18.48 -15.47 -2.20
C THR A 141 -18.74 -16.48 -3.32
N ALA A 142 -17.69 -16.88 -4.02
CA ALA A 142 -17.81 -17.88 -5.10
C ALA A 142 -18.27 -19.23 -4.55
N LEU A 143 -17.71 -19.67 -3.41
CA LEU A 143 -18.09 -20.93 -2.76
C LEU A 143 -19.56 -20.89 -2.28
N ALA A 144 -19.98 -19.79 -1.65
CA ALA A 144 -21.36 -19.61 -1.25
C ALA A 144 -22.30 -19.69 -2.45
N LEU A 145 -21.98 -19.04 -3.57
CA LEU A 145 -22.80 -19.16 -4.79
C LEU A 145 -22.85 -20.60 -5.33
N LEU A 146 -21.73 -21.32 -5.37
CA LEU A 146 -21.72 -22.73 -5.80
C LEU A 146 -22.65 -23.59 -4.93
N LEU A 147 -22.55 -23.44 -3.61
CA LEU A 147 -23.34 -24.20 -2.65
C LEU A 147 -24.82 -23.80 -2.68
N LEU A 148 -25.12 -22.50 -2.85
CA LEU A 148 -26.48 -22.00 -3.07
C LEU A 148 -27.12 -22.63 -4.31
N LEU A 149 -26.42 -22.64 -5.45
CA LEU A 149 -26.92 -23.23 -6.69
C LEU A 149 -27.21 -24.75 -6.53
N ARG A 150 -26.31 -25.48 -5.86
CA ARG A 150 -26.49 -26.89 -5.55
C ARG A 150 -27.68 -27.13 -4.62
N ALA A 151 -27.82 -26.29 -3.60
CA ALA A 151 -28.93 -26.38 -2.65
C ALA A 151 -30.29 -26.10 -3.32
N LEU A 152 -30.33 -25.15 -4.27
CA LEU A 152 -31.53 -24.85 -5.07
C LEU A 152 -31.91 -25.98 -6.04
N GLU A 153 -30.94 -26.73 -6.54
CA GLU A 153 -31.19 -27.88 -7.42
C GLU A 153 -31.58 -29.15 -6.66
N GLY A 154 -30.78 -29.51 -5.63
CA GLY A 154 -30.87 -30.78 -4.93
C GLY A 154 -31.70 -30.75 -3.64
N ASP A 155 -32.06 -29.59 -3.14
CA ASP A 155 -32.76 -29.37 -1.84
C ASP A 155 -32.10 -30.10 -0.65
N SER A 156 -30.79 -30.28 -0.71
CA SER A 156 -30.00 -30.98 0.29
C SER A 156 -29.74 -30.10 1.52
N ARG A 157 -30.15 -30.57 2.73
CA ARG A 157 -29.85 -29.91 3.99
C ARG A 157 -28.34 -29.67 4.18
N ARG A 158 -27.51 -30.59 3.68
CA ARG A 158 -26.03 -30.46 3.73
C ARG A 158 -25.55 -29.27 2.91
N ASP A 159 -26.07 -29.11 1.68
CA ASP A 159 -25.65 -27.99 0.79
C ASP A 159 -26.13 -26.65 1.36
N TRP A 160 -27.34 -26.58 1.94
CA TRP A 160 -27.81 -25.39 2.67
C TRP A 160 -26.95 -25.05 3.87
N PHE A 161 -26.58 -26.04 4.69
CA PHE A 161 -25.69 -25.84 5.86
C PHE A 161 -24.29 -25.35 5.43
N LEU A 162 -23.69 -25.98 4.41
CA LEU A 162 -22.39 -25.57 3.90
C LEU A 162 -22.43 -24.18 3.25
N PHE A 163 -23.54 -23.86 2.56
CA PHE A 163 -23.79 -22.50 2.07
C PHE A 163 -23.77 -21.49 3.20
N SER A 164 -24.53 -21.71 4.26
CA SER A 164 -24.59 -20.82 5.42
C SER A 164 -23.22 -20.63 6.09
N LEU A 165 -22.38 -21.67 6.14
CA LEU A 165 -21.02 -21.56 6.66
C LEU A 165 -20.13 -20.69 5.75
N ALA A 166 -20.24 -20.84 4.43
CA ALA A 166 -19.51 -20.01 3.48
C ALA A 166 -19.96 -18.54 3.52
N GLU A 167 -21.26 -18.31 3.67
CA GLU A 167 -21.85 -16.98 3.87
C GLU A 167 -21.37 -16.33 5.17
N LEU A 168 -21.37 -17.10 6.27
CA LEU A 168 -20.84 -16.67 7.57
C LEU A 168 -19.36 -16.28 7.46
N ALA A 169 -18.57 -17.11 6.79
CA ALA A 169 -17.16 -16.83 6.55
C ALA A 169 -16.96 -15.54 5.72
N ALA A 170 -17.78 -15.32 4.68
CA ALA A 170 -17.74 -14.06 3.91
C ALA A 170 -18.06 -12.84 4.77
N LEU A 171 -19.11 -12.91 5.60
CA LEU A 171 -19.53 -11.83 6.52
C LEU A 171 -18.42 -11.47 7.52
N TRP A 172 -17.78 -12.47 8.12
CA TRP A 172 -16.72 -12.25 9.11
C TRP A 172 -15.35 -11.96 8.49
N THR A 173 -15.20 -12.17 7.18
CA THR A 173 -14.00 -11.73 6.44
C THR A 173 -14.03 -10.23 6.17
N HIS A 174 -15.18 -9.69 5.75
CA HIS A 174 -15.33 -8.27 5.43
C HIS A 174 -16.80 -7.86 5.39
N TYR A 175 -17.12 -6.61 5.78
CA TYR A 175 -18.51 -6.11 5.77
C TYR A 175 -19.17 -6.13 4.37
N ALA A 176 -18.40 -6.09 3.26
CA ALA A 176 -18.93 -6.31 1.92
C ALA A 176 -19.45 -7.76 1.72
N GLY A 177 -19.14 -8.71 2.62
CA GLY A 177 -19.78 -10.02 2.67
C GLY A 177 -21.30 -9.95 2.84
N ALA A 178 -21.85 -8.81 3.31
CA ALA A 178 -23.30 -8.58 3.31
C ALA A 178 -23.93 -8.67 1.91
N PHE A 179 -23.16 -8.46 0.84
CA PHE A 179 -23.64 -8.70 -0.52
C PHE A 179 -23.93 -10.19 -0.79
N VAL A 180 -23.28 -11.12 -0.08
CA VAL A 180 -23.58 -12.56 -0.21
C VAL A 180 -24.98 -12.85 0.34
N VAL A 181 -25.34 -12.24 1.47
CA VAL A 181 -26.72 -12.33 2.02
C VAL A 181 -27.74 -11.77 1.03
N LEU A 182 -27.44 -10.59 0.46
CA LEU A 182 -28.34 -9.92 -0.46
C LEU A 182 -28.52 -10.74 -1.76
N LEU A 183 -27.42 -11.17 -2.39
CA LEU A 183 -27.49 -11.98 -3.62
C LEU A 183 -28.19 -13.32 -3.38
N ALA A 184 -27.95 -13.97 -2.23
CA ALA A 184 -28.61 -15.22 -1.89
C ALA A 184 -30.12 -15.03 -1.67
N THR A 185 -30.50 -14.00 -0.91
CA THR A 185 -31.92 -13.65 -0.68
C THR A 185 -32.64 -13.44 -2.02
N VAL A 186 -32.09 -12.58 -2.89
CA VAL A 186 -32.70 -12.29 -4.19
C VAL A 186 -32.74 -13.54 -5.07
N THR A 187 -31.69 -14.34 -5.08
CA THR A 187 -31.65 -15.60 -5.87
C THR A 187 -32.69 -16.60 -5.39
N VAL A 188 -32.86 -16.79 -4.07
CA VAL A 188 -33.88 -17.66 -3.48
C VAL A 188 -35.29 -17.15 -3.83
N LEU A 189 -35.52 -15.85 -3.72
CA LEU A 189 -36.82 -15.25 -4.05
C LEU A 189 -37.16 -15.35 -5.54
N ALA A 190 -36.17 -15.22 -6.42
CA ALA A 190 -36.37 -15.29 -7.87
C ALA A 190 -36.54 -16.73 -8.39
N PHE A 191 -35.71 -17.65 -7.90
CA PHE A 191 -35.54 -18.99 -8.51
C PHE A 191 -35.91 -20.16 -7.59
N GLY A 192 -36.10 -19.91 -6.27
CA GLY A 192 -36.54 -20.91 -5.31
C GLY A 192 -37.98 -21.38 -5.55
N ARG A 193 -38.28 -22.64 -5.17
CA ARG A 193 -39.65 -23.20 -5.25
C ARG A 193 -40.57 -22.41 -4.35
N ARG A 194 -41.69 -21.86 -4.89
CA ARG A 194 -42.62 -20.97 -4.18
C ARG A 194 -43.14 -21.56 -2.87
N ALA A 195 -43.44 -22.88 -2.85
CA ALA A 195 -43.97 -23.55 -1.67
C ALA A 195 -42.99 -23.74 -0.51
N MET A 196 -41.67 -23.57 -0.73
CA MET A 196 -40.63 -23.90 0.26
C MET A 196 -39.67 -22.71 0.55
N ARG A 197 -40.03 -21.48 0.20
CA ARG A 197 -39.12 -20.30 0.31
C ARG A 197 -38.73 -19.94 1.74
N LEU A 198 -39.54 -20.22 2.74
CA LEU A 198 -39.26 -19.88 4.14
C LEU A 198 -38.04 -20.65 4.68
N GLN A 199 -37.93 -21.95 4.38
CA GLN A 199 -36.79 -22.76 4.84
C GLN A 199 -35.46 -22.31 4.25
N PRO A 200 -35.30 -22.12 2.91
CA PRO A 200 -34.13 -21.50 2.32
C PRO A 200 -33.76 -20.14 2.90
N LEU A 201 -34.73 -19.25 3.10
CA LEU A 201 -34.52 -17.94 3.70
C LEU A 201 -34.05 -18.02 5.16
N ALA A 202 -34.43 -19.04 5.91
CA ALA A 202 -33.90 -19.27 7.24
C ALA A 202 -32.43 -19.64 7.22
N TRP A 203 -31.97 -20.41 6.20
CA TRP A 203 -30.55 -20.71 6.01
C TRP A 203 -29.71 -19.50 5.61
N VAL A 204 -30.27 -18.56 4.84
CA VAL A 204 -29.64 -17.27 4.50
C VAL A 204 -29.66 -16.33 5.72
N GLY A 205 -30.72 -16.33 6.52
CA GLY A 205 -30.93 -15.34 7.57
C GLY A 205 -30.11 -15.55 8.85
N TRP A 206 -29.87 -16.80 9.27
CA TRP A 206 -29.22 -17.04 10.55
C TRP A 206 -27.74 -16.55 10.59
N PRO A 207 -26.90 -16.67 9.51
CA PRO A 207 -25.58 -16.05 9.51
C PRO A 207 -25.67 -14.52 9.63
N ALA A 208 -26.61 -13.89 8.95
CA ALA A 208 -26.82 -12.44 9.03
C ALA A 208 -27.18 -11.99 10.46
N LEU A 209 -27.97 -12.78 11.20
CA LEU A 209 -28.31 -12.48 12.59
C LEU A 209 -27.07 -12.48 13.50
N THR A 210 -26.10 -13.36 13.27
CA THR A 210 -24.87 -13.38 14.06
C THR A 210 -23.99 -12.14 13.86
N TYR A 211 -24.22 -11.41 12.76
CA TYR A 211 -23.47 -10.19 12.42
C TYR A 211 -24.09 -8.91 13.02
N LEU A 212 -25.33 -8.95 13.50
CA LEU A 212 -26.02 -7.78 14.06
C LEU A 212 -25.32 -7.13 15.26
N PRO A 213 -24.76 -7.89 16.24
CA PRO A 213 -24.04 -7.29 17.36
C PRO A 213 -22.82 -6.48 16.90
N TRP A 214 -22.08 -6.99 15.88
CA TRP A 214 -20.95 -6.30 15.31
C TRP A 214 -21.37 -5.02 14.56
N LEU A 215 -22.44 -5.06 13.77
CA LEU A 215 -23.00 -3.86 13.12
C LEU A 215 -23.42 -2.80 14.13
N TRP A 216 -24.05 -3.21 15.23
CA TRP A 216 -24.42 -2.30 16.32
C TRP A 216 -23.18 -1.65 16.93
N TYR A 217 -22.13 -2.43 17.22
CA TYR A 217 -20.86 -1.94 17.78
C TYR A 217 -20.18 -0.92 16.86
N VAL A 218 -20.01 -1.28 15.57
CA VAL A 218 -19.33 -0.41 14.60
C VAL A 218 -20.07 0.91 14.37
N ARG A 219 -21.40 0.87 14.32
CA ARG A 219 -22.21 2.09 14.19
C ARG A 219 -21.95 3.12 15.30
N HIS A 220 -21.55 2.68 16.50
CA HIS A 220 -21.31 3.57 17.64
C HIS A 220 -19.86 4.06 17.74
N ILE A 221 -18.93 3.44 17.04
CA ILE A 221 -17.49 3.72 17.19
C ILE A 221 -16.91 4.44 15.99
N GLN A 222 -17.36 4.16 14.78
CA GLN A 222 -16.80 4.76 13.58
C GLN A 222 -17.66 5.89 13.03
N PRO A 223 -17.08 7.10 12.83
CA PRO A 223 -17.76 8.10 12.01
C PRO A 223 -17.90 7.56 10.58
N PRO A 224 -18.92 8.00 9.83
CA PRO A 224 -19.09 7.60 8.45
C PRO A 224 -17.82 7.92 7.67
N THR A 225 -17.27 6.91 7.02
CA THR A 225 -16.13 7.03 6.11
C THR A 225 -16.41 8.10 5.06
N ALA A 226 -15.37 8.82 4.63
CA ALA A 226 -15.48 9.88 3.62
C ALA A 226 -16.28 9.37 2.41
N ARG A 227 -17.31 10.12 2.02
CA ARG A 227 -18.10 9.79 0.83
C ARG A 227 -17.20 9.87 -0.40
N PRO A 228 -17.36 8.94 -1.37
CA PRO A 228 -16.64 9.05 -2.63
C PRO A 228 -16.90 10.44 -3.24
N SER A 229 -15.85 11.11 -3.68
CA SER A 229 -15.94 12.41 -4.37
C SER A 229 -16.31 12.20 -5.84
N GLY A 230 -16.99 13.18 -6.44
CA GLY A 230 -17.36 13.16 -7.84
C GLY A 230 -18.82 12.76 -8.12
N SER A 231 -19.24 12.87 -9.39
CA SER A 231 -20.57 12.47 -9.82
C SER A 231 -20.75 10.95 -9.76
N LEU A 232 -22.00 10.46 -9.70
CA LEU A 232 -22.29 9.02 -9.78
C LEU A 232 -21.75 8.39 -11.06
N GLY A 233 -21.70 9.14 -12.17
CA GLY A 233 -21.12 8.70 -13.43
C GLY A 233 -19.62 8.46 -13.33
N ASP A 234 -18.89 9.38 -12.70
CA ASP A 234 -17.44 9.26 -12.47
C ASP A 234 -17.13 8.06 -11.57
N GLN A 235 -17.92 7.88 -10.51
CA GLN A 235 -17.79 6.75 -9.61
C GLN A 235 -18.07 5.42 -10.32
N ALA A 236 -19.14 5.35 -11.14
CA ALA A 236 -19.47 4.15 -11.92
C ALA A 236 -18.36 3.81 -12.93
N LEU A 237 -17.80 4.82 -13.59
CA LEU A 237 -16.67 4.63 -14.50
C LEU A 237 -15.42 4.14 -13.76
N ALA A 238 -15.09 4.72 -12.60
CA ALA A 238 -13.95 4.32 -11.78
C ALA A 238 -14.09 2.87 -11.28
N VAL A 239 -15.27 2.52 -10.77
CA VAL A 239 -15.57 1.14 -10.31
C VAL A 239 -15.53 0.17 -11.47
N GLY A 240 -16.16 0.50 -12.61
CA GLY A 240 -16.14 -0.32 -13.81
C GLY A 240 -14.72 -0.55 -14.34
N ARG A 241 -13.87 0.49 -14.33
CA ARG A 241 -12.44 0.36 -14.67
C ARG A 241 -11.73 -0.63 -13.76
N GLY A 242 -11.88 -0.49 -12.44
CA GLY A 242 -11.27 -1.40 -11.48
C GLY A 242 -11.72 -2.84 -11.67
N LEU A 243 -13.04 -3.08 -11.73
CA LEU A 243 -13.58 -4.44 -11.84
C LEU A 243 -13.26 -5.15 -13.17
N LEU A 244 -13.22 -4.42 -14.28
CA LEU A 244 -13.07 -4.99 -15.62
C LEU A 244 -11.62 -4.95 -16.12
N LEU A 245 -10.84 -3.96 -15.70
CA LEU A 245 -9.47 -3.71 -16.17
C LEU A 245 -8.42 -3.74 -15.03
N GLY A 246 -8.87 -3.88 -13.79
CA GLY A 246 -8.01 -3.94 -12.60
C GLY A 246 -7.31 -2.62 -12.28
N TYR A 247 -6.29 -2.69 -11.43
CA TYR A 247 -5.48 -1.54 -11.00
C TYR A 247 -4.80 -0.79 -12.16
N GLY A 248 -4.54 -1.46 -13.28
CA GLY A 248 -4.06 -0.83 -14.51
C GLY A 248 -5.14 -0.03 -15.26
N GLY A 249 -6.40 -0.17 -14.88
CA GLY A 249 -7.55 0.47 -15.52
C GLY A 249 -7.43 1.98 -15.74
N PRO A 250 -6.96 2.79 -14.76
CA PRO A 250 -6.78 4.22 -14.93
C PRO A 250 -5.78 4.61 -16.04
N LEU A 251 -4.84 3.74 -16.38
CA LEU A 251 -3.85 3.96 -17.44
C LEU A 251 -4.40 3.62 -18.83
N LEU A 252 -5.56 2.97 -18.91
CA LEU A 252 -6.22 2.63 -20.16
C LEU A 252 -7.25 3.70 -20.57
N PRO A 253 -7.56 3.84 -21.88
CA PRO A 253 -8.54 4.84 -22.34
C PRO A 253 -9.91 4.66 -21.66
N ALA A 254 -10.53 5.78 -21.25
CA ALA A 254 -11.87 5.77 -20.64
C ALA A 254 -12.93 5.13 -21.55
N ALA A 255 -12.81 5.33 -22.86
CA ALA A 255 -13.70 4.75 -23.86
C ALA A 255 -13.75 3.21 -23.81
N LEU A 256 -12.62 2.55 -23.51
CA LEU A 256 -12.58 1.09 -23.36
C LEU A 256 -13.42 0.65 -22.16
N ALA A 257 -13.27 1.31 -21.01
CA ALA A 257 -14.05 0.99 -19.82
C ALA A 257 -15.55 1.26 -20.05
N THR A 258 -15.88 2.38 -20.67
CA THR A 258 -17.28 2.71 -21.03
C THR A 258 -17.88 1.64 -21.95
N LEU A 259 -17.14 1.21 -22.98
CA LEU A 259 -17.58 0.15 -23.89
C LEU A 259 -17.85 -1.17 -23.13
N LEU A 260 -16.94 -1.56 -22.22
CA LEU A 260 -17.09 -2.80 -21.43
C LEU A 260 -18.28 -2.71 -20.46
N ILE A 261 -18.49 -1.55 -19.83
CA ILE A 261 -19.66 -1.32 -18.96
C ILE A 261 -20.95 -1.42 -19.77
N LEU A 262 -21.03 -0.76 -20.93
CA LEU A 262 -22.19 -0.85 -21.81
C LEU A 262 -22.45 -2.29 -22.31
N LEU A 263 -21.38 -3.01 -22.64
CA LEU A 263 -21.46 -4.43 -23.02
C LEU A 263 -21.98 -5.28 -21.86
N LEU A 264 -21.50 -5.05 -20.63
CA LEU A 264 -22.00 -5.73 -19.43
C LEU A 264 -23.50 -5.45 -19.22
N LEU A 265 -23.90 -4.19 -19.23
CA LEU A 265 -25.32 -3.81 -19.04
C LEU A 265 -26.22 -4.39 -20.15
N THR A 266 -25.77 -4.34 -21.41
CA THR A 266 -26.53 -4.90 -22.54
C THR A 266 -26.69 -6.43 -22.42
N THR A 267 -25.63 -7.12 -22.04
CA THR A 267 -25.70 -8.58 -21.87
C THR A 267 -26.50 -8.98 -20.63
N LEU A 268 -26.47 -8.20 -19.53
CA LEU A 268 -27.34 -8.41 -18.37
C LEU A 268 -28.82 -8.20 -18.72
N ALA A 269 -29.15 -7.17 -19.50
CA ALA A 269 -30.50 -6.96 -20.01
C ALA A 269 -30.95 -8.14 -20.90
N PHE A 270 -30.08 -8.60 -21.80
CA PHE A 270 -30.34 -9.80 -22.60
C PHE A 270 -30.58 -11.05 -21.71
N ALA A 271 -29.78 -11.25 -20.67
CA ALA A 271 -29.95 -12.36 -19.74
C ALA A 271 -31.32 -12.31 -19.04
N ALA A 272 -31.74 -11.13 -18.59
CA ALA A 272 -33.03 -10.93 -17.95
C ALA A 272 -34.21 -11.28 -18.88
N LEU A 273 -34.10 -10.93 -20.17
CA LEU A 273 -35.16 -11.13 -21.18
C LEU A 273 -35.11 -12.51 -21.85
N SER A 274 -33.98 -13.23 -21.81
CA SER A 274 -33.74 -14.45 -22.60
C SER A 274 -34.56 -15.68 -22.14
N GLY A 275 -35.12 -15.67 -20.94
CA GLY A 275 -35.75 -16.85 -20.32
C GLY A 275 -34.80 -18.02 -20.03
N ARG A 276 -33.49 -17.84 -20.25
CA ARG A 276 -32.46 -18.86 -20.04
C ARG A 276 -32.05 -18.95 -18.58
N ARG A 277 -32.59 -19.95 -17.88
CA ARG A 277 -32.39 -20.14 -16.43
C ARG A 277 -30.89 -20.16 -16.02
N PRO A 278 -29.98 -20.89 -16.70
CA PRO A 278 -28.56 -20.87 -16.33
C PRO A 278 -27.91 -19.47 -16.40
N LEU A 279 -28.25 -18.71 -17.45
CA LEU A 279 -27.76 -17.34 -17.62
C LEU A 279 -28.36 -16.39 -16.57
N GLN A 280 -29.65 -16.51 -16.28
CA GLN A 280 -30.34 -15.71 -15.26
C GLN A 280 -29.81 -15.99 -13.84
N LEU A 281 -29.48 -17.25 -13.52
CA LEU A 281 -28.94 -17.67 -12.21
C LEU A 281 -27.59 -17.02 -11.90
N ILE A 282 -26.78 -16.68 -12.89
CA ILE A 282 -25.51 -15.98 -12.67
C ILE A 282 -25.63 -14.46 -12.91
N ALA A 283 -26.47 -14.03 -13.85
CA ALA A 283 -26.70 -12.62 -14.13
C ALA A 283 -27.33 -11.89 -12.93
N CYS A 284 -28.25 -12.54 -12.23
CA CYS A 284 -28.92 -11.97 -11.05
C CYS A 284 -27.92 -11.64 -9.91
N PRO A 285 -27.05 -12.55 -9.41
CA PRO A 285 -26.00 -12.24 -8.46
C PRO A 285 -25.06 -11.11 -8.92
N VAL A 286 -24.62 -11.12 -10.18
CA VAL A 286 -23.77 -10.06 -10.73
C VAL A 286 -24.48 -8.72 -10.69
N ALA A 287 -25.73 -8.65 -11.18
CA ALA A 287 -26.52 -7.43 -11.17
C ALA A 287 -26.78 -6.90 -9.75
N VAL A 288 -27.11 -7.79 -8.80
CA VAL A 288 -27.36 -7.41 -7.41
C VAL A 288 -26.11 -6.79 -6.79
N VAL A 289 -24.95 -7.45 -6.91
CA VAL A 289 -23.72 -6.94 -6.28
C VAL A 289 -23.24 -5.65 -6.94
N THR A 290 -23.36 -5.51 -8.26
CA THR A 290 -22.87 -4.31 -8.96
C THR A 290 -23.83 -3.13 -8.84
N LEU A 291 -25.14 -3.34 -8.87
CA LEU A 291 -26.13 -2.27 -8.93
C LEU A 291 -26.67 -1.87 -7.56
N ALA A 292 -26.73 -2.78 -6.58
CA ALA A 292 -27.28 -2.44 -5.26
C ALA A 292 -26.53 -1.27 -4.58
N PRO A 293 -25.20 -1.22 -4.54
CA PRO A 293 -24.49 -0.08 -3.92
C PRO A 293 -24.63 1.22 -4.73
N LEU A 294 -24.99 1.15 -6.01
CA LEU A 294 -25.26 2.33 -6.85
C LEU A 294 -26.69 2.85 -6.61
N LEU A 295 -27.68 1.94 -6.46
CA LEU A 295 -29.10 2.27 -6.40
C LEU A 295 -29.60 2.50 -4.98
N ILE A 296 -28.93 1.97 -3.97
CA ILE A 296 -29.35 2.02 -2.56
C ILE A 296 -28.44 3.00 -1.79
N PRO A 297 -28.90 4.25 -1.49
CA PRO A 297 -28.05 5.29 -0.91
C PRO A 297 -27.29 4.87 0.37
N PRO A 298 -27.86 4.12 1.32
CA PRO A 298 -27.12 3.63 2.48
C PRO A 298 -25.90 2.74 2.14
N LEU A 299 -25.82 2.17 0.92
CA LEU A 299 -24.74 1.31 0.48
C LEU A 299 -23.69 2.04 -0.39
N HIS A 300 -23.87 3.34 -0.67
CA HIS A 300 -22.95 4.09 -1.54
C HIS A 300 -21.50 4.07 -1.04
N PHE A 301 -21.26 3.97 0.25
CA PHE A 301 -19.89 3.87 0.80
C PHE A 301 -19.17 2.57 0.39
N LEU A 302 -19.93 1.55 -0.04
CA LEU A 302 -19.42 0.28 -0.58
C LEU A 302 -19.16 0.34 -2.09
N PHE A 303 -19.51 1.44 -2.76
CA PHE A 303 -19.35 1.58 -4.20
C PHE A 303 -17.90 1.93 -4.55
N SER A 304 -17.02 0.94 -4.42
CA SER A 304 -15.61 1.00 -4.77
C SER A 304 -15.17 -0.33 -5.39
N ALA A 305 -14.26 -0.30 -6.36
CA ALA A 305 -13.79 -1.51 -7.02
C ALA A 305 -13.25 -2.53 -6.01
N ARG A 306 -12.47 -2.10 -5.00
CA ARG A 306 -11.92 -2.98 -3.96
C ARG A 306 -12.99 -3.70 -3.15
N TYR A 307 -14.08 -3.01 -2.76
CA TYR A 307 -15.17 -3.62 -2.00
C TYR A 307 -16.06 -4.51 -2.85
N LEU A 308 -16.13 -4.21 -4.16
CA LEU A 308 -16.89 -5.01 -5.13
C LEU A 308 -16.03 -6.07 -5.83
N SER A 309 -14.75 -6.24 -5.46
CA SER A 309 -13.87 -7.29 -6.00
C SER A 309 -14.46 -8.70 -5.88
N LEU A 310 -15.30 -8.92 -4.86
CA LEU A 310 -16.06 -10.17 -4.68
C LEU A 310 -16.96 -10.52 -5.89
N VAL A 311 -17.28 -9.57 -6.78
CA VAL A 311 -18.05 -9.85 -8.00
C VAL A 311 -17.18 -10.39 -9.13
N CYS A 312 -15.86 -10.18 -9.10
CA CYS A 312 -14.94 -10.60 -10.17
C CYS A 312 -15.05 -12.09 -10.53
N PRO A 313 -15.06 -13.05 -9.56
CA PRO A 313 -15.27 -14.47 -9.90
C PRO A 313 -16.65 -14.73 -10.52
N LEU A 314 -17.67 -14.00 -10.09
CA LEU A 314 -19.02 -14.11 -10.64
C LEU A 314 -19.07 -13.58 -12.08
N LEU A 315 -18.38 -12.47 -12.37
CA LEU A 315 -18.23 -11.91 -13.72
C LEU A 315 -17.57 -12.91 -14.68
N CYS A 316 -16.50 -13.61 -14.23
CA CYS A 316 -15.83 -14.61 -15.03
C CYS A 316 -16.77 -15.77 -15.42
N VAL A 317 -17.58 -16.25 -14.46
CA VAL A 317 -18.62 -17.26 -14.74
C VAL A 317 -19.69 -16.70 -15.67
N TYR A 318 -20.16 -15.48 -15.39
CA TYR A 318 -21.19 -14.82 -16.20
C TYR A 318 -20.77 -14.71 -17.68
N TRP A 319 -19.57 -14.20 -17.96
CA TRP A 319 -19.05 -14.10 -19.31
C TRP A 319 -18.96 -15.47 -20.00
N ALA A 320 -18.47 -16.48 -19.27
CA ALA A 320 -18.36 -17.83 -19.81
C ALA A 320 -19.73 -18.42 -20.18
N VAL A 321 -20.75 -18.27 -19.31
CA VAL A 321 -22.11 -18.74 -19.56
C VAL A 321 -22.75 -17.94 -20.70
N ALA A 322 -22.60 -16.61 -20.70
CA ALA A 322 -23.13 -15.75 -21.75
C ALA A 322 -22.56 -16.09 -23.14
N ILE A 323 -21.26 -16.32 -23.23
CA ILE A 323 -20.59 -16.73 -24.47
C ILE A 323 -21.13 -18.07 -24.95
N ARG A 324 -21.28 -19.06 -24.05
CA ARG A 324 -21.83 -20.39 -24.42
C ARG A 324 -23.28 -20.31 -24.86
N GLU A 325 -24.10 -19.47 -24.24
CA GLU A 325 -25.48 -19.26 -24.70
C GLU A 325 -25.50 -18.52 -26.06
N LEU A 326 -24.66 -17.50 -26.24
CA LEU A 326 -24.56 -16.76 -27.49
C LEU A 326 -24.06 -17.62 -28.65
N GLU A 327 -23.15 -18.58 -28.40
CA GLU A 327 -22.64 -19.54 -29.41
C GLU A 327 -23.76 -20.36 -30.03
N ARG A 328 -24.84 -20.66 -29.30
CA ARG A 328 -26.01 -21.38 -29.81
C ARG A 328 -26.81 -20.57 -30.83
N TYR A 329 -26.67 -19.23 -30.83
CA TYR A 329 -27.36 -18.37 -31.78
C TYR A 329 -26.45 -17.91 -32.92
N ARG A 330 -25.26 -17.36 -32.57
CA ARG A 330 -24.31 -16.85 -33.55
C ARG A 330 -22.88 -17.00 -33.03
N ARG A 331 -22.19 -18.04 -33.51
CA ARG A 331 -20.79 -18.33 -33.13
C ARG A 331 -19.84 -17.15 -33.32
N PRO A 332 -19.89 -16.37 -34.45
CA PRO A 332 -18.99 -15.20 -34.58
C PRO A 332 -19.16 -14.16 -33.48
N LEU A 333 -20.39 -13.92 -33.03
CA LEU A 333 -20.63 -12.97 -31.91
C LEU A 333 -20.10 -13.50 -30.59
N ALA A 334 -20.22 -14.79 -30.34
CA ALA A 334 -19.65 -15.45 -29.16
C ALA A 334 -18.11 -15.33 -29.13
N VAL A 335 -17.48 -15.58 -30.29
CA VAL A 335 -16.03 -15.44 -30.46
C VAL A 335 -15.61 -13.95 -30.27
N GLY A 336 -16.36 -13.02 -30.85
CA GLY A 336 -16.13 -11.58 -30.68
C GLY A 336 -16.21 -11.15 -29.23
N LEU A 337 -17.24 -11.58 -28.50
CA LEU A 337 -17.41 -11.29 -27.08
C LEU A 337 -16.24 -11.87 -26.24
N ALA A 338 -15.86 -13.14 -26.52
CA ALA A 338 -14.73 -13.77 -25.84
C ALA A 338 -13.42 -13.02 -26.09
N ALA A 339 -13.18 -12.58 -27.33
CA ALA A 339 -11.99 -11.83 -27.70
C ALA A 339 -11.94 -10.45 -27.01
N VAL A 340 -13.07 -9.75 -26.92
CA VAL A 340 -13.15 -8.45 -26.23
C VAL A 340 -12.88 -8.61 -24.74
N VAL A 341 -13.54 -9.56 -24.07
CA VAL A 341 -13.34 -9.79 -22.63
C VAL A 341 -11.90 -10.24 -22.33
N ALA A 342 -11.37 -11.19 -23.10
CA ALA A 342 -10.00 -11.66 -22.92
C ALA A 342 -8.97 -10.55 -23.22
N GLY A 343 -9.16 -9.81 -24.31
CA GLY A 343 -8.26 -8.72 -24.70
C GLY A 343 -8.21 -7.61 -23.66
N ALA A 344 -9.35 -7.23 -23.10
CA ALA A 344 -9.45 -6.25 -22.03
C ALA A 344 -8.73 -6.71 -20.74
N SER A 345 -8.98 -7.96 -20.34
CA SER A 345 -8.32 -8.56 -19.17
C SER A 345 -6.80 -8.67 -19.36
N LEU A 346 -6.35 -9.12 -20.54
CA LEU A 346 -4.93 -9.20 -20.87
C LEU A 346 -4.26 -7.82 -20.92
N ALA A 347 -4.95 -6.77 -21.38
CA ALA A 347 -4.44 -5.40 -21.35
C ALA A 347 -4.24 -4.92 -19.90
N GLY A 348 -5.21 -5.16 -19.02
CA GLY A 348 -5.07 -4.87 -17.59
C GLY A 348 -3.94 -5.67 -16.93
N MET A 349 -3.83 -6.97 -17.24
CA MET A 349 -2.75 -7.83 -16.74
C MET A 349 -1.37 -7.39 -17.21
N ALA A 350 -1.23 -6.99 -18.49
CA ALA A 350 0.04 -6.51 -19.02
C ALA A 350 0.56 -5.28 -18.27
N ILE A 351 -0.34 -4.38 -17.84
CA ILE A 351 0.04 -3.23 -17.01
C ILE A 351 0.47 -3.68 -15.61
N VAL A 352 -0.33 -4.53 -14.94
CA VAL A 352 -0.04 -5.00 -13.57
C VAL A 352 1.26 -5.79 -13.51
N LEU A 353 1.57 -6.57 -14.56
CA LEU A 353 2.79 -7.37 -14.65
C LEU A 353 4.01 -6.58 -15.16
N ALA A 354 3.83 -5.33 -15.62
CA ALA A 354 4.94 -4.52 -16.11
C ALA A 354 5.94 -4.25 -14.96
N PRO A 355 7.26 -4.43 -15.18
CA PRO A 355 8.28 -4.18 -14.14
C PRO A 355 8.29 -2.75 -13.62
N THR A 356 7.78 -1.81 -14.42
CA THR A 356 7.66 -0.39 -14.07
C THR A 356 6.40 -0.06 -13.28
N PHE A 357 5.40 -0.94 -13.31
CA PHE A 357 4.17 -0.72 -12.56
C PHE A 357 4.40 -0.88 -11.06
N ARG A 358 4.05 0.15 -10.30
CA ARG A 358 4.02 0.12 -8.84
C ARG A 358 2.73 0.76 -8.39
N HIS A 359 2.05 0.08 -7.48
CA HIS A 359 0.81 0.61 -6.91
C HIS A 359 1.10 1.55 -5.74
N TRP A 360 2.17 1.27 -5.00
CA TRP A 360 2.59 1.98 -3.80
C TRP A 360 4.08 2.30 -3.81
N TYR A 361 4.49 3.10 -2.85
CA TYR A 361 5.84 3.65 -2.72
C TYR A 361 6.86 2.60 -2.33
N ASP A 362 8.01 2.67 -2.96
CA ASP A 362 9.08 1.69 -2.83
C ASP A 362 10.07 2.13 -1.73
N TYR A 363 9.64 2.01 -0.45
CA TYR A 363 10.49 2.33 0.71
C TYR A 363 11.72 1.43 0.90
N PRO A 364 11.70 0.11 0.60
CA PRO A 364 12.80 -0.80 0.90
C PRO A 364 14.17 -0.34 0.40
N PRO A 365 14.35 0.14 -0.86
CA PRO A 365 15.67 0.57 -1.33
C PRO A 365 16.20 1.80 -0.57
N ALA A 366 15.33 2.76 -0.24
CA ALA A 366 15.71 3.95 0.52
C ALA A 366 16.15 3.59 1.94
N LEU A 367 15.41 2.70 2.61
CA LEU A 367 15.69 2.30 3.99
C LEU A 367 16.89 1.35 4.09
N ALA A 368 17.09 0.47 3.12
CA ALA A 368 18.30 -0.33 3.01
C ALA A 368 19.56 0.57 2.79
N PHE A 369 19.43 1.64 2.01
CA PHE A 369 20.48 2.62 1.86
C PHE A 369 20.80 3.33 3.18
N VAL A 370 19.78 3.74 3.95
CA VAL A 370 19.97 4.31 5.29
C VAL A 370 20.74 3.33 6.17
N GLN A 371 20.30 2.07 6.26
CA GLN A 371 20.93 1.03 7.07
C GLN A 371 22.41 0.79 6.69
N GLN A 372 22.76 0.87 5.40
CA GLN A 372 24.13 0.72 4.94
C GLN A 372 25.04 1.93 5.26
N HIS A 373 24.46 3.11 5.47
CA HIS A 373 25.20 4.37 5.67
C HIS A 373 24.96 4.99 7.06
N GLU A 374 24.16 4.36 7.90
CA GLU A 374 23.88 4.85 9.24
C GLU A 374 25.12 4.83 10.13
N GLN A 375 25.22 5.81 11.01
CA GLN A 375 26.29 5.92 12.00
C GLN A 375 25.70 6.11 13.40
N PRO A 376 26.39 5.64 14.44
CA PRO A 376 25.96 5.88 15.81
C PRO A 376 25.75 7.37 16.11
N GLY A 377 24.67 7.67 16.81
CA GLY A 377 24.33 9.06 17.16
C GLY A 377 23.47 9.77 16.12
N GLN A 378 23.10 9.11 15.01
CA GLN A 378 22.13 9.62 14.04
C GLN A 378 20.69 9.21 14.40
N LEU A 379 19.71 9.78 13.70
CA LEU A 379 18.27 9.55 13.89
C LEU A 379 17.62 9.33 12.53
N LEU A 380 16.64 8.43 12.47
CA LEU A 380 15.75 8.27 11.32
C LEU A 380 14.38 8.89 11.63
N ILE A 381 13.89 9.74 10.74
CA ILE A 381 12.54 10.31 10.85
C ILE A 381 11.56 9.35 10.17
N ASP A 382 10.51 8.99 10.89
CA ASP A 382 9.32 8.37 10.32
C ASP A 382 8.38 9.49 9.87
N ASN A 383 8.41 9.81 8.56
CA ASN A 383 7.60 10.86 7.94
C ASN A 383 6.31 10.30 7.31
N SER A 384 6.02 9.03 7.55
CA SER A 384 4.86 8.34 6.97
C SER A 384 3.61 8.38 7.86
N GLY A 385 3.72 8.91 9.07
CA GLY A 385 2.62 9.11 9.99
C GLY A 385 2.06 7.81 10.54
N VAL A 386 0.82 7.53 10.17
CA VAL A 386 0.14 6.29 10.56
C VAL A 386 0.53 5.09 9.72
N ASP A 387 1.27 5.29 8.61
CA ASP A 387 1.75 4.21 7.75
C ASP A 387 2.93 3.46 8.40
N PRO A 388 2.78 2.20 8.82
CA PRO A 388 3.85 1.45 9.47
C PRO A 388 4.91 0.91 8.49
N THR A 389 4.76 1.14 7.18
CA THR A 389 5.61 0.54 6.12
C THR A 389 7.08 0.91 6.29
N ALA A 390 7.37 2.19 6.50
CA ALA A 390 8.74 2.65 6.68
C ALA A 390 9.39 2.01 7.93
N ARG A 391 8.66 1.97 9.04
CA ARG A 391 9.14 1.32 10.28
C ARG A 391 9.38 -0.17 10.10
N TYR A 392 8.41 -0.89 9.49
CA TYR A 392 8.51 -2.32 9.23
C TYR A 392 9.77 -2.65 8.40
N TYR A 393 9.96 -1.97 7.27
CA TYR A 393 11.13 -2.25 6.43
C TYR A 393 12.45 -1.86 7.07
N TYR A 394 12.48 -0.80 7.87
CA TYR A 394 13.72 -0.40 8.52
C TYR A 394 14.07 -1.30 9.72
N GLN A 395 13.12 -1.55 10.62
CA GLN A 395 13.36 -2.30 11.86
C GLN A 395 13.29 -3.81 11.66
N ASP A 396 12.22 -4.31 11.00
CA ASP A 396 11.94 -5.75 10.96
C ASP A 396 12.64 -6.45 9.78
N VAL A 397 12.83 -5.76 8.65
CA VAL A 397 13.46 -6.34 7.46
C VAL A 397 14.94 -6.00 7.34
N SER A 398 15.30 -4.71 7.45
CA SER A 398 16.70 -4.26 7.30
C SER A 398 17.49 -4.32 8.61
N HIS A 399 16.84 -4.52 9.75
CA HIS A 399 17.47 -4.53 11.07
C HIS A 399 18.29 -3.28 11.39
N GLY A 400 17.80 -2.10 10.96
CA GLY A 400 18.43 -0.82 11.19
C GLY A 400 18.52 -0.47 12.69
N ALA A 401 19.63 0.14 13.07
CA ALA A 401 19.96 0.40 14.48
C ALA A 401 19.59 1.80 14.97
N LEU A 402 19.23 2.74 14.09
CA LEU A 402 18.91 4.10 14.49
C LEU A 402 17.57 4.16 15.23
N PRO A 403 17.45 5.06 16.22
CA PRO A 403 16.16 5.40 16.78
C PRO A 403 15.26 6.03 15.71
N LEU A 404 13.95 5.77 15.80
CA LEU A 404 12.93 6.35 14.95
C LEU A 404 12.14 7.44 15.70
N LEU A 405 11.86 8.55 15.01
CA LEU A 405 11.01 9.62 15.51
C LEU A 405 9.93 9.95 14.47
N LEU A 406 8.66 9.84 14.87
CA LEU A 406 7.52 10.26 14.04
C LEU A 406 7.44 11.79 13.95
N LEU A 407 7.51 12.33 12.73
CA LEU A 407 7.30 13.75 12.41
C LEU A 407 6.54 13.94 11.09
N PRO A 408 5.61 14.92 10.99
CA PRO A 408 5.06 15.66 12.12
C PRO A 408 4.30 14.76 13.09
N ARG A 409 4.22 15.11 14.36
CA ARG A 409 3.52 14.31 15.39
C ARG A 409 2.00 14.32 15.23
N TYR A 410 1.48 15.36 14.58
CA TYR A 410 0.05 15.58 14.37
C TYR A 410 -0.21 15.93 12.90
N HIS A 411 -1.40 15.65 12.43
CA HIS A 411 -1.85 16.04 11.09
C HIS A 411 -3.07 16.98 11.22
N PRO A 412 -3.08 18.16 10.56
CA PRO A 412 -1.97 18.76 9.80
C PRO A 412 -0.82 19.22 10.72
N GLY A 413 0.42 19.07 10.22
CA GLY A 413 1.61 19.52 10.92
C GLY A 413 1.79 21.03 10.86
N SER A 414 2.48 21.60 11.89
CA SER A 414 2.90 23.00 11.93
C SER A 414 4.40 23.10 11.71
N VAL A 415 4.86 24.01 10.85
CA VAL A 415 6.29 24.24 10.60
C VAL A 415 6.98 24.68 11.90
N ALA A 416 6.37 25.57 12.69
CA ALA A 416 6.95 26.07 13.95
C ALA A 416 7.15 24.94 14.98
N ASP A 417 6.20 24.01 15.10
CA ASP A 417 6.33 22.87 16.01
C ASP A 417 7.46 21.93 15.59
N VAL A 418 7.62 21.72 14.28
CA VAL A 418 8.69 20.88 13.74
C VAL A 418 10.04 21.58 13.84
N GLU A 419 10.14 22.91 13.64
CA GLU A 419 11.35 23.69 13.86
C GLU A 419 11.83 23.64 15.31
N SER A 420 10.91 23.76 16.28
CA SER A 420 11.23 23.59 17.69
C SER A 420 11.77 22.20 17.99
N THR A 421 11.20 21.17 17.36
CA THR A 421 11.70 19.80 17.48
C THR A 421 13.07 19.66 16.80
N ALA A 422 13.25 20.17 15.58
CA ALA A 422 14.50 20.12 14.83
C ALA A 422 15.66 20.76 15.60
N PHE A 423 15.40 21.88 16.26
CA PHE A 423 16.35 22.52 17.17
C PHE A 423 16.81 21.59 18.31
N SER A 424 15.88 20.92 18.97
CA SER A 424 16.20 19.94 20.01
C SER A 424 17.01 18.76 19.47
N LEU A 425 16.71 18.31 18.24
CA LEU A 425 17.45 17.25 17.56
C LEU A 425 18.87 17.69 17.21
N ALA A 426 19.06 18.97 16.83
CA ALA A 426 20.36 19.54 16.48
C ALA A 426 21.38 19.52 17.63
N GLN A 427 20.90 19.55 18.87
CA GLN A 427 21.74 19.48 20.08
C GLN A 427 22.03 18.03 20.52
N ARG A 428 21.19 17.07 20.11
CA ARG A 428 21.24 15.69 20.62
C ARG A 428 21.90 14.71 19.65
N TYR A 429 21.56 14.79 18.37
CA TYR A 429 22.00 13.85 17.35
C TYR A 429 23.10 14.46 16.47
N THR A 430 23.87 13.63 15.78
CA THR A 430 24.90 14.06 14.84
C THR A 430 24.38 14.24 13.42
N GLY A 431 23.30 13.55 13.06
CA GLY A 431 22.67 13.62 11.74
C GLY A 431 21.25 13.06 11.77
N VAL A 432 20.48 13.44 10.77
CA VAL A 432 19.08 13.05 10.64
C VAL A 432 18.79 12.58 9.22
N TRP A 433 18.28 11.38 9.11
CA TRP A 433 17.77 10.81 7.86
C TRP A 433 16.28 11.10 7.73
N LEU A 434 15.85 11.57 6.57
CA LEU A 434 14.46 11.91 6.27
C LEU A 434 14.03 11.28 4.94
N PRO A 435 13.46 10.07 4.95
CA PRO A 435 12.64 9.60 3.84
C PRO A 435 11.35 10.42 3.82
N LEU A 436 11.09 11.12 2.71
CA LEU A 436 9.92 11.97 2.60
C LEU A 436 8.64 11.15 2.41
N ASP A 437 7.53 11.63 2.96
CA ASP A 437 6.21 11.04 2.75
C ASP A 437 5.89 10.99 1.25
N ALA A 438 6.07 9.84 0.65
CA ALA A 438 5.83 9.62 -0.76
C ALA A 438 4.32 9.61 -1.08
N ALA A 439 3.48 9.23 -0.11
CA ALA A 439 2.03 9.22 -0.24
C ALA A 439 1.42 10.62 -0.23
N GLY A 440 2.10 11.58 0.39
CA GLY A 440 1.55 12.92 0.59
C GLY A 440 0.30 12.93 1.49
N THR A 441 0.09 11.87 2.27
CA THR A 441 -1.11 11.72 3.10
C THR A 441 -0.92 12.25 4.52
N TRP A 442 0.32 12.23 5.01
CA TRP A 442 0.66 12.69 6.34
C TRP A 442 1.41 14.03 6.34
N ASP A 443 2.39 14.20 5.47
CA ASP A 443 3.20 15.41 5.31
C ASP A 443 3.17 15.92 3.84
N GLY A 444 1.97 16.02 3.27
CA GLY A 444 1.74 16.47 1.88
C GLY A 444 2.30 17.87 1.60
N ASP A 445 2.26 18.75 2.59
CA ASP A 445 2.81 20.11 2.51
C ASP A 445 4.32 20.17 2.74
N ARG A 446 4.99 19.04 2.94
CA ARG A 446 6.43 18.97 3.22
C ARG A 446 6.87 19.81 4.42
N VAL A 447 6.07 19.83 5.47
CA VAL A 447 6.30 20.63 6.68
C VAL A 447 7.63 20.26 7.33
N VAL A 448 7.93 18.94 7.42
CA VAL A 448 9.18 18.46 8.04
C VAL A 448 10.38 18.86 7.21
N GLN A 449 10.33 18.70 5.90
CA GLN A 449 11.42 19.12 5.02
C GLN A 449 11.69 20.62 5.14
N ARG A 450 10.65 21.46 5.07
CA ARG A 450 10.79 22.93 5.18
C ARG A 450 11.41 23.34 6.51
N ALA A 451 10.97 22.75 7.61
CA ALA A 451 11.52 23.03 8.92
C ALA A 451 13.00 22.60 9.04
N PHE A 452 13.35 21.44 8.46
CA PHE A 452 14.73 20.96 8.48
C PHE A 452 15.64 21.78 7.57
N ASP A 453 15.18 22.17 6.38
CA ASP A 453 15.92 23.08 5.49
C ASP A 453 16.19 24.44 6.16
N ALA A 454 15.26 24.90 7.03
CA ALA A 454 15.42 26.12 7.81
C ALA A 454 16.33 25.96 9.03
N THR A 455 16.45 24.78 9.64
CA THR A 455 17.08 24.59 10.96
C THR A 455 18.39 23.78 10.90
N LEU A 456 18.47 22.78 10.01
CA LEU A 456 19.57 21.84 9.89
C LEU A 456 20.42 22.13 8.65
N VAL A 457 21.49 21.36 8.46
CA VAL A 457 22.43 21.51 7.34
C VAL A 457 22.17 20.43 6.30
N PRO A 458 21.68 20.76 5.08
CA PRO A 458 21.48 19.78 4.02
C PRO A 458 22.83 19.17 3.59
N ALA A 459 23.02 17.88 3.79
CA ALA A 459 24.29 17.18 3.54
C ALA A 459 24.19 16.09 2.49
N GLY A 460 22.99 15.66 2.10
CA GLY A 460 22.80 14.67 1.06
C GLY A 460 21.34 14.56 0.61
N GLN A 461 21.18 14.20 -0.67
CA GLN A 461 19.87 13.87 -1.22
C GLN A 461 19.98 12.77 -2.26
N TRP A 462 19.02 11.86 -2.24
CA TRP A 462 18.91 10.73 -3.17
C TRP A 462 17.46 10.55 -3.59
N GLN A 463 17.26 9.96 -4.75
CA GLN A 463 15.94 9.62 -5.24
C GLN A 463 15.84 8.12 -5.43
N PHE A 464 15.00 7.46 -4.65
CA PHE A 464 14.70 6.04 -4.77
C PHE A 464 13.31 5.90 -5.36
N ARG A 465 13.20 5.84 -6.69
CA ARG A 465 11.92 5.87 -7.41
C ARG A 465 11.00 6.99 -6.89
N ASP A 466 9.98 6.61 -6.09
CA ASP A 466 8.96 7.51 -5.59
C ASP A 466 9.28 8.07 -4.20
N VAL A 467 10.35 7.58 -3.55
CA VAL A 467 10.76 7.99 -2.21
C VAL A 467 12.01 8.87 -2.28
N PRO A 468 11.87 10.20 -2.15
CA PRO A 468 13.02 11.06 -1.95
C PRO A 468 13.60 10.82 -0.55
N LEU A 469 14.93 10.68 -0.46
CA LEU A 469 15.65 10.56 0.80
C LEU A 469 16.57 11.75 0.99
N ARG A 470 16.56 12.36 2.16
CA ARG A 470 17.43 13.45 2.54
C ARG A 470 18.24 13.08 3.77
N PHE A 471 19.44 13.61 3.83
CA PHE A 471 20.30 13.56 5.01
C PHE A 471 20.68 14.96 5.42
N TYR A 472 20.52 15.25 6.70
CA TYR A 472 20.88 16.52 7.32
C TYR A 472 21.94 16.28 8.38
N LEU A 473 23.03 17.04 8.33
CA LEU A 473 23.89 17.20 9.50
C LEU A 473 23.22 18.16 10.49
N THR A 474 23.40 17.86 11.74
CA THR A 474 22.99 18.76 12.83
C THR A 474 24.13 19.70 13.20
N ALA A 475 23.85 20.72 14.00
CA ALA A 475 24.90 21.58 14.56
C ALA A 475 25.96 20.73 15.29
N ARG A 476 25.52 19.73 16.07
CA ARG A 476 26.41 18.79 16.76
C ARG A 476 27.26 17.95 15.80
N GLY A 477 26.67 17.43 14.74
CA GLY A 477 27.38 16.60 13.78
C GLY A 477 28.39 17.37 12.95
N LEU A 478 28.03 18.60 12.55
CA LEU A 478 28.96 19.47 11.81
C LEU A 478 30.08 19.97 12.73
N ALA A 479 29.78 20.44 13.94
CA ALA A 479 30.76 20.97 14.88
C ALA A 479 31.81 19.94 15.33
N GLY A 480 31.52 18.64 15.23
CA GLY A 480 32.45 17.57 15.65
C GLY A 480 33.56 17.22 14.65
N GLN A 481 33.65 17.90 13.51
CA GLN A 481 34.58 17.51 12.42
C GLN A 481 36.03 17.86 12.68
N GLN A 482 36.33 19.00 13.31
CA GLN A 482 37.67 19.48 13.56
C GLN A 482 37.87 19.89 15.02
N PRO A 483 38.86 19.36 15.73
CA PRO A 483 39.14 19.77 17.10
C PRO A 483 39.68 21.19 17.16
N ALA A 484 39.38 21.90 18.24
CA ALA A 484 39.92 23.22 18.58
C ALA A 484 40.07 23.32 20.09
N GLU A 485 41.01 24.13 20.57
CA GLU A 485 41.28 24.29 22.00
C GLU A 485 41.47 25.76 22.42
N THR A 486 40.61 26.64 21.95
CA THR A 486 40.69 28.07 22.30
C THR A 486 39.73 28.41 23.43
N THR A 487 40.23 29.13 24.44
CA THR A 487 39.41 29.55 25.60
C THR A 487 39.32 31.07 25.67
N PHE A 488 38.10 31.58 25.70
CA PHE A 488 37.76 32.99 25.79
C PHE A 488 37.44 33.38 27.24
N ALA A 489 38.10 34.42 27.75
CA ALA A 489 37.97 34.96 29.10
C ALA A 489 38.01 33.88 30.21
N GLY A 490 38.67 32.75 29.99
CA GLY A 490 38.70 31.61 30.90
C GLY A 490 37.31 31.00 31.19
N SER A 491 36.30 31.29 30.37
CA SER A 491 34.89 30.92 30.62
C SER A 491 34.25 30.10 29.50
N ILE A 492 34.56 30.39 28.27
CA ILE A 492 34.02 29.70 27.09
C ILE A 492 35.17 29.02 26.32
N ARG A 493 35.10 27.71 26.14
CA ARG A 493 36.08 26.98 25.33
C ARG A 493 35.42 26.58 24.00
N LEU A 494 36.12 26.88 22.90
CA LEU A 494 35.86 26.23 21.61
C LEU A 494 36.49 24.86 21.67
N ALA A 495 35.70 23.81 21.69
CA ALA A 495 36.17 22.42 21.74
C ALA A 495 36.38 21.80 20.35
N SER A 496 35.49 22.14 19.41
CA SER A 496 35.56 21.73 18.02
C SER A 496 34.72 22.61 17.12
N PHE A 497 34.93 22.53 15.82
CA PHE A 497 34.11 23.21 14.82
C PHE A 497 34.03 22.38 13.52
N GLY A 498 33.20 22.81 12.60
CA GLY A 498 33.14 22.25 11.26
C GLY A 498 32.47 23.19 10.29
N THR A 499 32.79 22.98 9.02
CA THR A 499 32.26 23.78 7.92
C THR A 499 31.71 22.88 6.80
N LEU A 500 30.62 23.30 6.18
CA LEU A 500 30.04 22.64 5.02
C LEU A 500 29.54 23.66 4.03
N ARG A 501 29.85 23.49 2.75
CA ARG A 501 29.31 24.30 1.66
C ARG A 501 28.17 23.57 0.98
N SER A 502 27.04 24.26 0.82
CA SER A 502 25.90 23.78 0.03
C SER A 502 25.41 24.91 -0.88
N GLY A 503 25.72 24.81 -2.16
CA GLY A 503 25.45 25.89 -3.13
C GLY A 503 26.30 27.13 -2.85
N ASP A 504 25.66 28.27 -2.65
CA ASP A 504 26.24 29.56 -2.29
C ASP A 504 26.31 29.80 -0.78
N GLN A 505 25.74 28.90 0.01
CA GLN A 505 25.75 28.98 1.47
C GLN A 505 26.86 28.17 2.11
N TRP A 506 27.49 28.75 3.10
CA TRP A 506 28.37 28.11 4.05
C TRP A 506 27.68 27.92 5.39
N PHE A 507 27.77 26.73 5.89
CA PHE A 507 27.35 26.37 7.23
C PHE A 507 28.59 26.19 8.09
N VAL A 508 28.61 26.89 9.22
CA VAL A 508 29.68 26.81 10.20
C VAL A 508 29.06 26.46 11.54
N ALA A 509 29.52 25.39 12.15
CA ALA A 509 29.04 24.99 13.46
C ALA A 509 30.19 24.93 14.46
N PHE A 510 29.91 25.39 15.68
CA PHE A 510 30.85 25.38 16.79
C PHE A 510 30.34 24.54 17.93
N HIS A 511 31.25 23.82 18.59
CA HIS A 511 31.01 23.18 19.87
C HIS A 511 31.63 24.05 20.98
N TRP A 512 30.79 24.74 21.69
CA TRP A 512 31.18 25.55 22.84
C TRP A 512 31.04 24.74 24.13
N LEU A 513 32.05 24.80 25.01
CA LEU A 513 32.01 24.25 26.35
C LEU A 513 32.08 25.40 27.37
N ALA A 514 31.04 25.54 28.17
CA ALA A 514 31.05 26.48 29.29
C ALA A 514 31.92 25.94 30.42
N LEU A 515 33.00 26.63 30.79
CA LEU A 515 33.87 26.26 31.91
C LEU A 515 33.33 26.75 33.22
N ARG A 516 32.54 27.83 33.20
CA ARG A 516 31.85 28.41 34.35
C ARG A 516 30.57 29.14 33.89
N PRO A 517 29.60 29.43 34.79
CA PRO A 517 28.42 30.19 34.44
C PRO A 517 28.77 31.59 33.93
N MET A 518 27.98 32.07 32.94
CA MET A 518 28.17 33.40 32.36
C MET A 518 27.40 34.44 33.16
N PRO A 519 28.01 35.63 33.46
CA PRO A 519 27.32 36.67 34.23
C PRO A 519 26.23 37.40 33.41
N ARG A 520 26.26 37.28 32.08
CA ARG A 520 25.36 37.96 31.14
C ARG A 520 25.38 37.25 29.78
N ASN A 521 24.58 37.74 28.84
CA ASN A 521 24.60 37.25 27.47
C ASN A 521 25.76 37.90 26.68
N PHE A 522 26.53 37.04 26.00
CA PHE A 522 27.59 37.43 25.06
C PHE A 522 27.17 37.09 23.63
N THR A 523 27.75 37.80 22.68
CA THR A 523 27.55 37.61 21.24
C THR A 523 28.80 36.97 20.65
N VAL A 524 28.60 35.92 19.84
CA VAL A 524 29.66 35.35 19.01
C VAL A 524 29.71 36.12 17.70
N PHE A 525 30.90 36.45 17.24
CA PHE A 525 31.12 36.93 15.89
C PHE A 525 31.79 35.87 15.04
N VAL A 526 31.32 35.73 13.81
CA VAL A 526 31.85 34.81 12.82
C VAL A 526 32.15 35.60 11.57
N HIS A 527 33.43 35.83 11.32
CA HIS A 527 33.92 36.64 10.23
C HIS A 527 34.58 35.78 9.19
N VAL A 528 34.31 36.04 7.93
CA VAL A 528 35.08 35.50 6.78
C VAL A 528 35.93 36.64 6.26
N VAL A 529 37.22 36.48 6.31
CA VAL A 529 38.21 37.47 5.84
C VAL A 529 38.96 36.94 4.64
N ASP A 530 39.43 37.84 3.78
CA ASP A 530 40.32 37.50 2.66
C ASP A 530 41.80 37.35 3.10
N GLY A 531 42.67 36.98 2.18
CA GLY A 531 44.10 36.80 2.44
C GLY A 531 44.83 38.08 2.89
N SER A 532 44.20 39.27 2.81
CA SER A 532 44.69 40.54 3.36
C SER A 532 44.18 40.85 4.74
N GLY A 533 43.26 40.04 5.28
CA GLY A 533 42.56 40.27 6.54
C GLY A 533 41.32 41.18 6.41
N THR A 534 40.93 41.53 5.18
CA THR A 534 39.74 42.36 4.93
C THR A 534 38.46 41.55 5.15
N LEU A 535 37.48 42.10 5.89
CA LEU A 535 36.21 41.44 6.11
C LEU A 535 35.40 41.33 4.82
N VAL A 536 35.00 40.09 4.46
CA VAL A 536 34.19 39.77 3.27
C VAL A 536 32.75 39.53 3.66
N VAL A 537 32.50 38.71 4.67
CA VAL A 537 31.17 38.38 5.21
C VAL A 537 31.27 38.21 6.71
N GLN A 538 30.22 38.60 7.41
CA GLN A 538 30.10 38.37 8.88
C GLN A 538 28.71 37.86 9.24
N HIS A 539 28.66 37.14 10.35
CA HIS A 539 27.44 36.77 11.06
C HIS A 539 27.67 36.88 12.54
N ASP A 540 27.20 37.98 13.12
CA ASP A 540 27.33 38.30 14.53
C ASP A 540 25.97 38.10 15.21
N GLY A 541 25.91 37.31 16.26
CA GLY A 541 24.66 37.04 16.94
C GLY A 541 24.84 36.27 18.26
N PRO A 542 23.84 36.24 19.11
CA PRO A 542 23.84 35.31 20.22
C PRO A 542 23.77 33.88 19.69
N PRO A 543 24.34 32.87 20.40
CA PRO A 543 24.40 31.49 19.93
C PRO A 543 23.07 30.96 19.42
N ASP A 544 23.09 30.34 18.24
CA ASP A 544 21.96 29.80 17.52
C ASP A 544 20.80 30.82 17.40
N ASP A 545 21.09 32.02 16.93
CA ASP A 545 20.17 33.13 16.76
C ASP A 545 19.38 33.48 18.04
N GLY A 546 20.02 33.31 19.20
CA GLY A 546 19.45 33.65 20.52
C GLY A 546 18.63 32.52 21.17
N ARG A 547 18.54 31.36 20.56
CA ARG A 547 17.89 30.20 21.19
C ARG A 547 18.71 29.61 22.34
N LEU A 548 20.02 29.85 22.36
CA LEU A 548 20.97 29.33 23.34
C LEU A 548 21.75 30.48 24.04
N PRO A 549 21.07 31.43 24.73
CA PRO A 549 21.72 32.59 25.30
C PRO A 549 22.75 32.19 26.38
N THR A 550 23.97 32.75 26.33
CA THR A 550 25.07 32.37 27.22
C THR A 550 24.77 32.53 28.70
N GLY A 551 23.88 33.46 29.07
CA GLY A 551 23.43 33.66 30.48
C GLY A 551 22.68 32.45 31.07
N THR A 552 22.27 31.50 30.26
CA THR A 552 21.65 30.23 30.71
C THR A 552 22.65 29.08 30.83
N TRP A 553 23.91 29.28 30.43
CA TRP A 553 24.93 28.22 30.44
C TRP A 553 25.47 28.01 31.87
N THR A 554 25.50 26.74 32.25
CA THR A 554 26.14 26.29 33.50
C THR A 554 27.50 25.67 33.22
N ALA A 555 28.33 25.56 34.24
CA ALA A 555 29.62 24.88 34.09
C ALA A 555 29.41 23.43 33.55
N GLY A 556 30.12 23.07 32.50
CA GLY A 556 29.98 21.78 31.80
C GLY A 556 28.90 21.75 30.71
N SER A 557 28.17 22.84 30.47
CA SER A 557 27.22 22.93 29.35
C SER A 557 27.94 22.75 28.02
N ASN A 558 27.46 21.82 27.21
CA ASN A 558 27.87 21.62 25.81
C ASN A 558 26.82 22.27 24.91
N VAL A 559 27.24 23.20 24.08
CA VAL A 559 26.36 24.00 23.23
C VAL A 559 26.85 23.88 21.77
N TYR A 560 25.95 23.49 20.89
CA TYR A 560 26.24 23.40 19.48
C TYR A 560 25.55 24.55 18.76
N ASP A 561 26.34 25.42 18.17
CA ASP A 561 25.95 26.71 17.63
C ASP A 561 26.16 26.72 16.11
N LEU A 562 25.11 27.00 15.34
CA LEU A 562 25.11 26.94 13.88
C LEU A 562 24.96 28.33 13.27
N HIS A 563 25.89 28.69 12.40
CA HIS A 563 25.87 29.92 11.61
C HIS A 563 25.75 29.63 10.13
N ARG A 564 25.04 30.52 9.42
CA ARG A 564 24.85 30.48 7.98
C ARG A 564 25.43 31.73 7.34
N LEU A 565 26.31 31.55 6.37
CA LEU A 565 27.02 32.62 5.70
C LEU A 565 26.80 32.49 4.18
N THR A 566 26.38 33.57 3.53
CA THR A 566 26.34 33.63 2.06
C THR A 566 27.61 34.31 1.59
N VAL A 567 28.55 33.51 1.06
CA VAL A 567 29.87 33.99 0.66
C VAL A 567 29.92 34.17 -0.86
N PRO A 568 30.35 35.35 -1.36
CA PRO A 568 30.49 35.57 -2.80
C PRO A 568 31.44 34.56 -3.44
N PRO A 569 31.09 33.99 -4.61
CA PRO A 569 31.88 32.92 -5.25
C PRO A 569 33.25 33.39 -5.79
N SER A 570 33.52 34.66 -5.84
CA SER A 570 34.72 35.26 -6.45
C SER A 570 35.81 35.65 -5.46
N ALA A 571 35.67 35.42 -4.15
CA ALA A 571 36.67 35.83 -3.16
C ALA A 571 37.76 34.76 -2.99
N PRO A 572 39.03 35.04 -3.27
CA PRO A 572 40.12 34.07 -3.10
C PRO A 572 40.64 34.02 -1.67
N ALA A 573 41.11 32.85 -1.25
CA ALA A 573 41.84 32.62 0.02
C ALA A 573 41.09 33.14 1.26
N LEU A 574 39.87 32.63 1.45
CA LEU A 574 39.01 33.00 2.57
C LEU A 574 39.42 32.28 3.85
N HIS A 575 39.48 33.02 4.97
CA HIS A 575 39.77 32.48 6.29
C HIS A 575 38.54 32.71 7.21
N LEU A 576 38.31 31.77 8.13
CA LEU A 576 37.27 31.82 9.12
C LEU A 576 37.82 32.31 10.45
N VAL A 577 37.31 33.43 10.92
CA VAL A 577 37.76 34.06 12.20
C VAL A 577 36.55 34.10 13.14
N VAL A 578 36.72 33.65 14.39
CA VAL A 578 35.69 33.63 15.41
C VAL A 578 36.14 34.23 16.72
N GLY A 579 35.22 34.84 17.42
CA GLY A 579 35.45 35.36 18.76
C GLY A 579 34.14 35.77 19.44
N TRP A 580 34.29 36.38 20.61
CA TRP A 580 33.16 36.78 21.45
C TRP A 580 33.27 38.22 21.86
N TYR A 581 32.14 38.90 22.02
CA TYR A 581 32.09 40.25 22.63
C TYR A 581 30.85 40.44 23.50
N ASP A 582 30.95 41.39 24.40
CA ASP A 582 29.83 41.90 25.21
C ASP A 582 29.03 42.92 24.38
N PRO A 583 27.77 42.63 24.03
CA PRO A 583 26.97 43.53 23.19
C PRO A 583 26.64 44.86 23.85
N ALA A 584 26.73 44.96 25.19
CA ALA A 584 26.49 46.20 25.91
C ALA A 584 27.69 47.18 25.85
N THR A 585 28.92 46.65 25.74
CA THR A 585 30.16 47.45 25.78
C THR A 585 30.97 47.38 24.51
N ASN A 586 30.63 46.47 23.58
CA ASN A 586 31.39 46.09 22.40
C ASN A 586 32.83 45.57 22.71
N GLN A 587 33.09 45.25 23.98
CA GLN A 587 34.39 44.75 24.40
C GLN A 587 34.51 43.25 24.02
N ARG A 588 35.53 42.91 23.27
CA ARG A 588 35.85 41.52 22.91
C ARG A 588 36.41 40.76 24.11
N LEU A 589 36.14 39.45 24.15
CA LEU A 589 36.67 38.56 25.17
C LEU A 589 38.10 38.13 24.80
N ALA A 590 39.06 38.37 25.72
CA ALA A 590 40.42 37.98 25.50
C ALA A 590 40.62 36.45 25.47
N ILE A 591 41.55 35.98 24.65
CA ILE A 591 41.99 34.59 24.57
C ILE A 591 43.15 34.35 25.53
N ALA A 592 43.17 33.19 26.18
CA ALA A 592 44.30 32.76 26.99
C ALA A 592 45.52 32.57 26.07
N GLY A 593 46.52 33.41 26.21
CA GLY A 593 47.71 33.41 25.33
C GLY A 593 47.83 34.63 24.43
N GLY A 594 46.85 35.52 24.42
CA GLY A 594 46.85 36.79 23.68
C GLY A 594 45.87 36.83 22.50
N GLY A 595 45.41 38.06 22.19
CA GLY A 595 44.39 38.29 21.17
C GLY A 595 42.94 38.19 21.68
N ASP A 596 41.98 38.45 20.80
CA ASP A 596 40.54 38.47 21.08
C ASP A 596 39.71 37.71 20.04
N SER A 597 40.36 37.04 19.10
CA SER A 597 39.78 36.19 18.05
C SER A 597 40.72 35.08 17.65
N VAL A 598 40.18 34.01 17.11
CA VAL A 598 40.97 32.88 16.56
C VAL A 598 40.69 32.70 15.06
N ASP A 599 41.75 32.59 14.27
CA ASP A 599 41.70 32.16 12.88
C ASP A 599 41.63 30.64 12.85
N LEU A 600 40.55 30.08 12.33
CA LEU A 600 40.31 28.65 12.23
C LEU A 600 40.82 28.04 10.90
N GLY A 601 41.50 28.87 10.09
CA GLY A 601 42.07 28.45 8.83
C GLY A 601 41.20 28.74 7.60
N PRO A 602 41.67 28.29 6.45
CA PRO A 602 40.99 28.55 5.19
C PRO A 602 39.66 27.82 5.11
N LEU A 603 38.62 28.49 4.56
CA LEU A 603 37.41 27.84 4.14
C LEU A 603 37.69 26.94 2.93
N PRO A 604 37.39 25.62 2.98
CA PRO A 604 37.74 24.65 1.95
C PRO A 604 37.05 24.85 0.61
#